data_33f2b7564b6271adb292ff53e706d0c8
#
_entry.id   33f2b7564b6271adb292ff53e706d0c8
#
_cell.length_a   1.000
_cell.length_b   1.000
_cell.length_c   1.000
_cell.angle_alpha   90.00
_cell.angle_beta   90.00
_cell.angle_gamma   90.00
#
_symmetry.space_group_name_H-M   'P 1'
#
loop_
_entity.id
_entity.type
_entity.pdbx_description
1 polymer ?
#
loop_
_entity_poly.entity_id
_entity_poly.type
_entity_poly.pdbx_seq_one_letter_code
_entity_poly.pdbx_strand_id
1 'polypeptide(L)'
;MDKLQKAAELAKTLVGCPYIFGAYGRKCTVEYRKSVIETREECAVKITNNCPVLSGKQKTCSGCKYEGKQSFDCRGLTWYVCDKAGLKISKVGATTQWNTDSWQEKGTINKAPLDKEFIVFRQDDQGIMQHTGFRLADGTVIDARGHSQGVISTNENTYGWTHYAIPYGAYDEHQEEAPEEPEVEKKMDVLYKATVVDGMLNMRAAPRTTAVALAYIPEGAVVEVVAEVDKDWSHVYYAEILGYVASKFLQRENTSPEPEKPVEDTTAPVEGVTVVVTDANGNRFRHENVAKIEFE
;
A
#
# COMPACT_ATOMS: atom_id res chain seq x y z
N MET A 1 16.35 -7.20 -21.73
CA MET A 1 15.42 -7.86 -20.77
C MET A 1 14.55 -6.74 -20.24
N ASP A 2 13.27 -6.76 -20.53
CA ASP A 2 12.33 -5.78 -20.01
C ASP A 2 12.11 -5.94 -18.48
N LYS A 3 11.33 -5.04 -17.90
CA LYS A 3 11.16 -5.05 -16.44
C LYS A 3 10.36 -6.26 -15.94
N LEU A 4 9.38 -6.75 -16.71
CA LEU A 4 8.64 -7.95 -16.34
C LEU A 4 9.50 -9.21 -16.38
N GLN A 5 10.35 -9.34 -17.40
CA GLN A 5 11.32 -10.44 -17.47
C GLN A 5 12.30 -10.41 -16.27
N LYS A 6 12.76 -9.21 -15.87
CA LYS A 6 13.60 -9.08 -14.65
C LYS A 6 12.83 -9.52 -13.39
N ALA A 7 11.56 -9.12 -13.27
CA ALA A 7 10.71 -9.55 -12.18
C ALA A 7 10.48 -11.06 -12.18
N ALA A 8 10.26 -11.67 -13.37
CA ALA A 8 10.10 -13.10 -13.57
C ALA A 8 11.34 -13.89 -13.12
N GLU A 9 12.53 -13.49 -13.57
CA GLU A 9 13.77 -14.16 -13.16
C GLU A 9 13.98 -14.06 -11.66
N LEU A 10 13.70 -12.91 -11.05
CA LEU A 10 13.75 -12.78 -9.58
C LEU A 10 12.72 -13.68 -8.91
N ALA A 11 11.48 -13.73 -9.38
CA ALA A 11 10.43 -14.58 -8.80
C ALA A 11 10.83 -16.05 -8.76
N LYS A 12 11.47 -16.56 -9.82
CA LYS A 12 11.99 -17.93 -9.88
C LYS A 12 12.95 -18.24 -8.73
N THR A 13 13.81 -17.29 -8.37
CA THR A 13 14.80 -17.47 -7.27
C THR A 13 14.16 -17.53 -5.89
N LEU A 14 12.92 -17.05 -5.74
CA LEU A 14 12.20 -16.98 -4.48
C LEU A 14 11.35 -18.23 -4.19
N VAL A 15 11.26 -19.16 -5.13
CA VAL A 15 10.56 -20.44 -4.91
C VAL A 15 11.18 -21.19 -3.72
N GLY A 16 10.34 -21.70 -2.83
CA GLY A 16 10.78 -22.35 -1.58
C GLY A 16 11.07 -21.38 -0.43
N CYS A 17 10.83 -20.08 -0.58
CA CYS A 17 10.78 -19.13 0.52
C CYS A 17 9.54 -19.37 1.40
N PRO A 18 9.61 -19.08 2.72
CA PRO A 18 8.47 -19.26 3.60
C PRO A 18 7.39 -18.21 3.38
N TYR A 19 6.14 -18.61 3.54
CA TYR A 19 5.04 -17.65 3.71
C TYR A 19 4.99 -17.15 5.16
N ILE A 20 4.89 -15.86 5.34
CA ILE A 20 4.53 -15.21 6.60
C ILE A 20 3.56 -14.08 6.25
N PHE A 21 2.39 -14.05 6.89
CA PHE A 21 1.38 -13.02 6.63
C PHE A 21 1.95 -11.62 6.86
N GLY A 22 1.73 -10.72 5.92
CA GLY A 22 2.24 -9.34 5.97
C GLY A 22 3.73 -9.18 5.61
N ALA A 23 4.42 -10.26 5.20
CA ALA A 23 5.83 -10.19 4.83
C ALA A 23 6.02 -9.80 3.36
N TYR A 24 7.04 -8.98 3.11
CA TYR A 24 7.42 -8.47 1.78
C TYR A 24 8.95 -8.47 1.58
N GLY A 25 9.59 -9.61 1.83
CA GLY A 25 11.02 -9.79 1.65
C GLY A 25 11.86 -9.74 2.94
N ARG A 26 11.22 -9.67 4.11
CA ARG A 26 11.91 -9.72 5.38
C ARG A 26 12.49 -11.12 5.63
N LYS A 27 13.71 -11.21 6.19
CA LYS A 27 14.31 -12.51 6.53
C LYS A 27 13.45 -13.28 7.52
N CYS A 28 13.30 -14.58 7.27
CA CYS A 28 12.63 -15.48 8.17
C CYS A 28 13.49 -15.70 9.43
N THR A 29 13.03 -15.22 10.57
CA THR A 29 13.63 -15.46 11.89
C THR A 29 12.53 -15.88 12.88
N VAL A 30 12.93 -16.48 14.00
CA VAL A 30 11.98 -16.84 15.09
C VAL A 30 11.35 -15.58 15.67
N GLU A 31 12.13 -14.53 15.87
CA GLU A 31 11.69 -13.23 16.41
C GLU A 31 10.64 -12.60 15.51
N TYR A 32 10.89 -12.60 14.20
CA TYR A 32 9.91 -12.06 13.25
C TYR A 32 8.61 -12.87 13.24
N ARG A 33 8.70 -14.22 13.29
CA ARG A 33 7.49 -15.06 13.39
C ARG A 33 6.70 -14.81 14.67
N LYS A 34 7.39 -14.62 15.80
CA LYS A 34 6.75 -14.27 17.08
C LYS A 34 6.06 -12.92 17.00
N SER A 35 6.71 -11.89 16.47
CA SER A 35 6.10 -10.56 16.32
C SER A 35 4.85 -10.57 15.42
N VAL A 36 4.80 -11.46 14.42
CA VAL A 36 3.58 -11.62 13.62
C VAL A 36 2.49 -12.34 14.42
N ILE A 37 2.83 -13.33 15.24
CA ILE A 37 1.86 -14.01 16.13
C ILE A 37 1.24 -13.01 17.13
N GLU A 38 2.05 -12.15 17.72
CA GLU A 38 1.60 -11.13 18.67
C GLU A 38 0.62 -10.13 18.07
N THR A 39 0.77 -9.83 16.78
CA THR A 39 -0.10 -8.88 16.06
C THR A 39 -1.22 -9.55 15.26
N ARG A 40 -1.19 -10.88 15.11
CA ARG A 40 -2.09 -11.69 14.26
C ARG A 40 -2.34 -13.05 14.89
N GLU A 41 -3.08 -13.07 15.98
CA GLU A 41 -3.34 -14.29 16.75
C GLU A 41 -4.00 -15.39 15.88
N GLU A 42 -4.83 -15.01 14.93
CA GLU A 42 -5.46 -15.93 13.97
C GLU A 42 -4.45 -16.71 13.10
N CYS A 43 -3.23 -16.21 12.97
CA CYS A 43 -2.15 -16.87 12.26
C CYS A 43 -1.25 -17.73 13.16
N ALA A 44 -1.39 -17.64 14.49
CA ALA A 44 -0.47 -18.25 15.46
C ALA A 44 -0.24 -19.74 15.25
N VAL A 45 -1.33 -20.51 15.13
CA VAL A 45 -1.26 -21.98 14.93
C VAL A 45 -0.55 -22.32 13.61
N LYS A 46 -0.88 -21.61 12.53
CA LYS A 46 -0.29 -21.84 11.20
C LYS A 46 1.19 -21.48 11.18
N ILE A 47 1.57 -20.36 11.79
CA ILE A 47 2.99 -19.91 11.86
C ILE A 47 3.80 -20.87 12.71
N THR A 48 3.28 -21.29 13.89
CA THR A 48 3.95 -22.21 14.80
C THR A 48 4.16 -23.58 14.14
N ASN A 49 3.14 -24.17 13.56
CA ASN A 49 3.22 -25.50 12.93
C ASN A 49 4.20 -25.54 11.74
N ASN A 50 4.40 -24.42 11.06
CA ASN A 50 5.30 -24.29 9.92
C ASN A 50 6.68 -23.68 10.26
N CYS A 51 7.01 -23.61 11.56
CA CYS A 51 8.33 -23.23 12.05
C CYS A 51 8.90 -24.35 12.94
N PRO A 52 9.98 -25.02 12.55
CA PRO A 52 10.54 -26.11 13.35
C PRO A 52 10.94 -25.67 14.77
N VAL A 53 11.39 -24.44 14.95
CA VAL A 53 11.78 -23.92 16.26
C VAL A 53 10.55 -23.64 17.13
N LEU A 54 9.56 -22.94 16.60
CA LEU A 54 8.34 -22.60 17.36
C LEU A 54 7.51 -23.84 17.70
N SER A 55 7.52 -24.84 16.82
CA SER A 55 6.86 -26.14 17.07
C SER A 55 7.66 -27.09 17.98
N GLY A 56 8.84 -26.68 18.46
CA GLY A 56 9.68 -27.50 19.34
C GLY A 56 10.44 -28.65 18.65
N LYS A 57 10.39 -28.75 17.32
CA LYS A 57 11.09 -29.79 16.54
C LYS A 57 12.58 -29.52 16.41
N GLN A 58 13.01 -28.28 16.55
CA GLN A 58 14.42 -27.86 16.53
C GLN A 58 14.67 -26.82 17.63
N LYS A 59 15.90 -26.74 18.11
CA LYS A 59 16.30 -25.72 19.11
C LYS A 59 16.66 -24.37 18.48
N THR A 60 17.18 -24.39 17.27
CA THR A 60 17.66 -23.21 16.54
C THR A 60 17.22 -23.28 15.07
N CYS A 61 17.39 -22.18 14.34
CA CYS A 61 17.13 -22.14 12.89
C CYS A 61 18.22 -22.84 12.05
N SER A 62 19.33 -23.25 12.66
CA SER A 62 20.41 -23.92 11.93
C SER A 62 19.93 -25.22 11.29
N GLY A 63 20.15 -25.35 9.98
CA GLY A 63 19.64 -26.46 9.18
C GLY A 63 18.14 -26.46 8.88
N CYS A 64 17.41 -25.41 9.28
CA CYS A 64 16.03 -25.23 8.86
C CYS A 64 15.97 -24.93 7.35
N LYS A 65 15.00 -25.56 6.65
CA LYS A 65 14.79 -25.33 5.20
C LYS A 65 14.57 -23.85 4.83
N TYR A 66 14.26 -22.99 5.81
CA TYR A 66 14.01 -21.56 5.64
C TYR A 66 15.14 -20.67 6.21
N GLU A 67 16.23 -21.27 6.68
CA GLU A 67 17.37 -20.52 7.22
C GLU A 67 17.91 -19.51 6.20
N GLY A 68 18.02 -18.25 6.62
CA GLY A 68 18.53 -17.16 5.79
C GLY A 68 17.60 -16.70 4.65
N LYS A 69 16.51 -17.44 4.38
CA LYS A 69 15.56 -17.09 3.32
C LYS A 69 14.69 -15.89 3.68
N GLN A 70 14.32 -15.14 2.66
CA GLN A 70 13.30 -14.10 2.77
C GLN A 70 11.91 -14.73 2.94
N SER A 71 10.97 -13.98 3.46
CA SER A 71 9.58 -14.40 3.65
C SER A 71 8.64 -13.44 2.95
N PHE A 72 7.51 -13.99 2.48
CA PHE A 72 6.53 -13.25 1.70
C PHE A 72 5.11 -13.67 2.07
N ASP A 73 4.15 -12.75 1.97
CA ASP A 73 2.77 -13.12 1.65
C ASP A 73 2.52 -12.92 0.14
N CYS A 74 1.30 -13.17 -0.33
CA CYS A 74 1.00 -13.12 -1.76
C CYS A 74 1.30 -11.75 -2.40
N ARG A 75 0.81 -10.68 -1.78
CA ARG A 75 1.01 -9.31 -2.24
C ARG A 75 2.46 -8.82 -2.06
N GLY A 76 3.08 -9.24 -0.97
CA GLY A 76 4.47 -8.91 -0.67
C GLY A 76 5.44 -9.51 -1.66
N LEU A 77 5.14 -10.71 -2.19
CA LEU A 77 5.92 -11.32 -3.26
C LEU A 77 5.80 -10.52 -4.56
N THR A 78 4.57 -10.25 -5.02
CA THR A 78 4.34 -9.49 -6.26
C THR A 78 4.92 -8.09 -6.17
N TRP A 79 4.70 -7.40 -5.05
CA TRP A 79 5.33 -6.11 -4.80
C TRP A 79 6.85 -6.19 -4.87
N TYR A 80 7.46 -7.15 -4.20
CA TYR A 80 8.91 -7.26 -4.10
C TYR A 80 9.59 -7.46 -5.47
N VAL A 81 9.05 -8.36 -6.29
CA VAL A 81 9.64 -8.63 -7.61
C VAL A 81 9.46 -7.45 -8.56
N CYS A 82 8.32 -6.76 -8.48
CA CYS A 82 8.06 -5.55 -9.24
C CYS A 82 8.98 -4.39 -8.80
N ASP A 83 9.09 -4.11 -7.50
CA ASP A 83 9.95 -3.06 -6.94
C ASP A 83 11.41 -3.25 -7.38
N LYS A 84 11.94 -4.48 -7.26
CA LYS A 84 13.31 -4.81 -7.68
C LYS A 84 13.53 -4.72 -9.20
N ALA A 85 12.48 -4.86 -9.97
CA ALA A 85 12.51 -4.68 -11.42
C ALA A 85 12.28 -3.22 -11.86
N GLY A 86 12.01 -2.30 -10.93
CA GLY A 86 11.74 -0.90 -11.22
C GLY A 86 10.30 -0.64 -11.70
N LEU A 87 9.36 -1.53 -11.31
CA LEU A 87 7.92 -1.38 -11.51
C LEU A 87 7.27 -0.92 -10.21
N LYS A 88 6.36 0.02 -10.29
CA LYS A 88 5.66 0.55 -9.11
C LYS A 88 4.30 -0.14 -8.94
N ILE A 89 4.12 -0.85 -7.85
CA ILE A 89 2.81 -1.33 -7.36
C ILE A 89 2.76 -1.15 -5.85
N SER A 90 1.56 -1.07 -5.27
CA SER A 90 1.40 -0.83 -3.84
C SER A 90 1.75 -2.06 -2.97
N LYS A 91 2.18 -1.82 -1.72
CA LYS A 91 2.48 -2.88 -0.72
C LYS A 91 1.25 -3.43 -0.01
N VAL A 92 0.10 -2.84 -0.21
CA VAL A 92 -1.14 -3.16 0.50
C VAL A 92 -1.92 -4.27 -0.21
N GLY A 93 -2.97 -4.81 0.42
CA GLY A 93 -3.68 -6.04 0.00
C GLY A 93 -3.96 -6.19 -1.50
N ALA A 94 -4.16 -7.42 -1.96
CA ALA A 94 -4.42 -7.73 -3.38
C ALA A 94 -5.60 -6.91 -3.97
N THR A 95 -6.66 -6.69 -3.19
CA THR A 95 -7.79 -5.84 -3.60
C THR A 95 -7.34 -4.39 -3.83
N THR A 96 -6.47 -3.88 -2.97
CA THR A 96 -5.95 -2.52 -3.09
C THR A 96 -5.03 -2.41 -4.31
N GLN A 97 -4.08 -3.36 -4.48
CA GLN A 97 -3.26 -3.40 -5.68
C GLN A 97 -4.13 -3.35 -6.94
N TRP A 98 -5.17 -4.19 -7.01
CA TRP A 98 -6.07 -4.23 -8.16
C TRP A 98 -6.80 -2.90 -8.41
N ASN A 99 -7.27 -2.24 -7.34
CA ASN A 99 -8.14 -1.07 -7.46
C ASN A 99 -7.38 0.26 -7.61
N THR A 100 -6.20 0.38 -7.00
CA THR A 100 -5.50 1.67 -6.84
C THR A 100 -4.23 1.80 -7.65
N ASP A 101 -3.59 0.69 -8.02
CA ASP A 101 -2.36 0.75 -8.78
C ASP A 101 -2.61 1.15 -10.25
N SER A 102 -1.66 1.87 -10.82
CA SER A 102 -1.67 2.21 -12.23
C SER A 102 -1.28 0.98 -13.05
N TRP A 103 -2.22 0.49 -13.84
CA TRP A 103 -2.04 -0.64 -14.73
C TRP A 103 -1.99 -0.18 -16.18
N GLN A 104 -0.97 -0.60 -16.91
CA GLN A 104 -0.90 -0.41 -18.35
C GLN A 104 -2.03 -1.19 -19.05
N GLU A 105 -2.32 -2.38 -18.52
CA GLU A 105 -3.41 -3.22 -18.95
C GLU A 105 -3.93 -4.06 -17.79
N LYS A 106 -5.24 -4.24 -17.67
CA LYS A 106 -5.84 -5.19 -16.75
C LYS A 106 -7.20 -5.70 -17.26
N GLY A 107 -7.55 -6.90 -16.84
CA GLY A 107 -8.81 -7.51 -17.25
C GLY A 107 -9.03 -8.90 -16.65
N THR A 108 -10.02 -9.59 -17.19
CA THR A 108 -10.29 -10.99 -16.85
C THR A 108 -9.25 -11.90 -17.49
N ILE A 109 -8.90 -12.99 -16.82
CA ILE A 109 -7.78 -13.87 -17.20
C ILE A 109 -7.87 -14.43 -18.61
N ASN A 110 -9.07 -14.64 -19.13
CA ASN A 110 -9.30 -15.15 -20.49
C ASN A 110 -8.93 -14.14 -21.60
N LYS A 111 -8.64 -12.89 -21.25
CA LYS A 111 -8.17 -11.83 -22.15
C LYS A 111 -6.68 -11.56 -22.00
N ALA A 112 -6.00 -12.27 -21.09
CA ALA A 112 -4.59 -12.04 -20.81
C ALA A 112 -3.70 -12.40 -22.02
N PRO A 113 -2.61 -11.65 -22.27
CA PRO A 113 -1.63 -11.97 -23.29
C PRO A 113 -0.83 -13.21 -22.88
N LEU A 114 -0.99 -14.33 -23.60
CA LEU A 114 -0.41 -15.62 -23.19
C LEU A 114 1.11 -15.71 -23.34
N ASP A 115 1.70 -14.83 -24.12
CA ASP A 115 3.13 -14.78 -24.45
C ASP A 115 3.94 -13.83 -23.55
N LYS A 116 3.32 -13.27 -22.53
CA LYS A 116 3.92 -12.24 -21.66
C LYS A 116 3.83 -12.59 -20.19
N GLU A 117 4.70 -11.97 -19.40
CA GLU A 117 4.62 -11.96 -17.95
C GLU A 117 3.59 -10.93 -17.48
N PHE A 118 2.90 -11.25 -16.39
CA PHE A 118 1.96 -10.33 -15.73
C PHE A 118 1.62 -10.78 -14.30
N ILE A 119 0.95 -9.90 -13.56
CA ILE A 119 0.42 -10.22 -12.24
C ILE A 119 -0.96 -10.84 -12.40
N VAL A 120 -1.20 -11.97 -11.73
CA VAL A 120 -2.51 -12.64 -11.68
C VAL A 120 -3.20 -12.37 -10.36
N PHE A 121 -4.53 -12.30 -10.40
CA PHE A 121 -5.38 -12.14 -9.24
C PHE A 121 -6.48 -13.20 -9.23
N ARG A 122 -6.85 -13.61 -8.03
CA ARG A 122 -8.00 -14.47 -7.80
C ARG A 122 -9.06 -13.70 -7.03
N GLN A 123 -10.19 -13.47 -7.67
CA GLN A 123 -11.37 -12.81 -7.11
C GLN A 123 -12.34 -13.86 -6.54
N ASP A 124 -12.97 -13.56 -5.41
CA ASP A 124 -14.09 -14.33 -4.90
C ASP A 124 -15.44 -13.87 -5.49
N ASP A 125 -16.51 -14.56 -5.09
CA ASP A 125 -17.88 -14.27 -5.55
C ASP A 125 -18.42 -12.91 -5.07
N GLN A 126 -17.72 -12.26 -4.12
CA GLN A 126 -18.05 -10.93 -3.62
C GLN A 126 -17.28 -9.81 -4.33
N GLY A 127 -16.45 -10.15 -5.32
CA GLY A 127 -15.62 -9.17 -6.03
C GLY A 127 -14.33 -8.79 -5.34
N ILE A 128 -13.93 -9.51 -4.28
CA ILE A 128 -12.74 -9.24 -3.49
C ILE A 128 -11.55 -10.04 -4.03
N MET A 129 -10.42 -9.39 -4.29
CA MET A 129 -9.19 -10.07 -4.69
C MET A 129 -8.54 -10.74 -3.47
N GLN A 130 -8.75 -12.05 -3.36
CA GLN A 130 -8.29 -12.85 -2.23
C GLN A 130 -6.81 -13.22 -2.32
N HIS A 131 -6.25 -13.25 -3.52
CA HIS A 131 -4.90 -13.72 -3.74
C HIS A 131 -4.30 -13.08 -4.99
N THR A 132 -2.96 -13.02 -5.03
CA THR A 132 -2.19 -12.53 -6.18
C THR A 132 -0.92 -13.36 -6.36
N GLY A 133 -0.43 -13.43 -7.58
CA GLY A 133 0.78 -14.14 -7.98
C GLY A 133 1.42 -13.49 -9.21
N PHE A 134 2.61 -13.95 -9.57
CA PHE A 134 3.34 -13.49 -10.75
C PHE A 134 3.37 -14.61 -11.80
N ARG A 135 2.76 -14.37 -12.96
CA ARG A 135 2.72 -15.33 -14.07
C ARG A 135 3.89 -15.08 -15.01
N LEU A 136 4.55 -16.15 -15.39
CA LEU A 136 5.63 -16.20 -16.38
C LEU A 136 5.08 -16.42 -17.77
N ALA A 137 5.83 -16.05 -18.82
CA ALA A 137 5.42 -16.21 -20.21
C ALA A 137 5.08 -17.66 -20.62
N ASP A 138 5.64 -18.65 -19.93
CA ASP A 138 5.40 -20.09 -20.16
C ASP A 138 4.12 -20.64 -19.47
N GLY A 139 3.31 -19.80 -18.85
CA GLY A 139 2.10 -20.21 -18.13
C GLY A 139 2.34 -20.69 -16.70
N THR A 140 3.58 -20.60 -16.21
CA THR A 140 3.89 -20.86 -14.80
C THR A 140 3.50 -19.68 -13.95
N VAL A 141 2.89 -19.92 -12.79
CA VAL A 141 2.62 -18.88 -11.78
C VAL A 141 3.44 -19.14 -10.53
N ILE A 142 4.12 -18.11 -10.08
CA ILE A 142 4.86 -18.10 -8.81
C ILE A 142 4.06 -17.24 -7.83
N ASP A 143 3.66 -17.86 -6.71
CA ASP A 143 2.87 -17.18 -5.69
C ASP A 143 3.21 -17.66 -4.27
N ALA A 144 3.02 -16.80 -3.29
CA ALA A 144 3.15 -17.14 -1.88
C ALA A 144 1.78 -17.64 -1.36
N ARG A 145 1.60 -18.98 -1.36
CA ARG A 145 0.27 -19.63 -1.24
C ARG A 145 -0.19 -19.91 0.18
N GLY A 146 0.57 -19.60 1.17
CA GLY A 146 0.21 -19.77 2.56
C GLY A 146 1.29 -20.47 3.39
N HIS A 147 1.06 -20.54 4.71
CA HIS A 147 2.09 -20.96 5.67
C HIS A 147 2.63 -22.38 5.44
N SER A 148 1.82 -23.31 4.94
CA SER A 148 2.23 -24.70 4.69
C SER A 148 3.04 -24.86 3.41
N GLN A 149 2.78 -24.06 2.40
CA GLN A 149 3.35 -24.17 1.07
C GLN A 149 4.53 -23.23 0.83
N GLY A 150 4.45 -22.00 1.39
CA GLY A 150 5.44 -20.96 1.12
C GLY A 150 5.25 -20.37 -0.28
N VAL A 151 6.36 -19.95 -0.88
CA VAL A 151 6.43 -19.53 -2.28
C VAL A 151 6.58 -20.76 -3.15
N ILE A 152 5.63 -20.96 -4.04
CA ILE A 152 5.57 -22.13 -4.93
C ILE A 152 5.48 -21.71 -6.39
N SER A 153 5.74 -22.67 -7.25
CA SER A 153 5.61 -22.57 -8.71
C SER A 153 4.57 -23.58 -9.18
N THR A 154 3.53 -23.16 -9.87
CA THR A 154 2.46 -24.04 -10.36
C THR A 154 2.02 -23.60 -11.75
N ASN A 155 1.33 -24.48 -12.49
CA ASN A 155 0.71 -24.12 -13.74
C ASN A 155 -0.50 -23.19 -13.49
N GLU A 156 -0.69 -22.18 -14.34
CA GLU A 156 -1.76 -21.17 -14.23
C GLU A 156 -3.17 -21.76 -14.11
N ASN A 157 -3.42 -22.94 -14.70
CA ASN A 157 -4.73 -23.59 -14.70
C ASN A 157 -5.07 -24.31 -13.39
N THR A 158 -4.16 -24.33 -12.38
CA THR A 158 -4.33 -25.15 -11.17
C THR A 158 -4.95 -24.43 -10.00
N TYR A 159 -5.14 -23.10 -10.05
CA TYR A 159 -5.58 -22.33 -8.86
C TYR A 159 -6.81 -21.44 -9.07
N GLY A 160 -7.38 -21.41 -10.29
CA GLY A 160 -8.58 -20.63 -10.58
C GLY A 160 -8.32 -19.10 -10.55
N TRP A 161 -7.25 -18.67 -11.18
CA TRP A 161 -6.99 -17.25 -11.43
C TRP A 161 -8.11 -16.66 -12.26
N THR A 162 -8.56 -15.45 -11.90
CA THR A 162 -9.74 -14.79 -12.50
C THR A 162 -9.39 -13.55 -13.31
N HIS A 163 -8.32 -12.85 -12.90
CA HIS A 163 -7.92 -11.57 -13.47
C HIS A 163 -6.41 -11.50 -13.67
N TYR A 164 -6.00 -10.57 -14.54
CA TYR A 164 -4.60 -10.23 -14.77
C TYR A 164 -4.40 -8.72 -14.77
N ALA A 165 -3.17 -8.28 -14.52
CA ALA A 165 -2.79 -6.90 -14.67
C ALA A 165 -1.29 -6.78 -15.04
N ILE A 166 -0.97 -5.83 -15.91
CA ILE A 166 0.37 -5.46 -16.34
C ILE A 166 0.67 -4.10 -15.72
N PRO A 167 1.72 -3.99 -14.88
CA PRO A 167 2.10 -2.72 -14.28
C PRO A 167 2.46 -1.68 -15.34
N TYR A 168 2.16 -0.41 -15.06
CA TYR A 168 2.54 0.68 -15.94
C TYR A 168 4.07 0.74 -16.11
N GLY A 169 4.54 1.02 -17.32
CA GLY A 169 5.96 1.07 -17.66
C GLY A 169 6.64 -0.30 -17.71
N ALA A 170 5.87 -1.39 -17.80
CA ALA A 170 6.38 -2.75 -17.94
C ALA A 170 7.14 -2.96 -19.25
N TYR A 171 6.67 -2.35 -20.33
CA TYR A 171 7.28 -2.40 -21.66
C TYR A 171 7.90 -1.05 -22.01
N ASP A 172 9.13 -1.04 -22.48
CA ASP A 172 9.90 0.17 -22.82
C ASP A 172 9.38 0.87 -24.11
N GLU A 173 8.36 0.34 -24.80
CA GLU A 173 7.92 0.82 -26.11
C GLU A 173 7.01 2.07 -26.07
N HIS A 174 6.61 2.55 -24.92
CA HIS A 174 5.90 3.80 -24.79
C HIS A 174 6.56 4.68 -23.73
N GLN A 175 7.52 5.52 -24.16
CA GLN A 175 7.69 6.85 -23.59
C GLN A 175 6.49 7.75 -24.00
N GLU A 176 5.28 7.26 -23.93
CA GLU A 176 4.18 8.14 -23.60
C GLU A 176 4.38 8.41 -22.11
N GLU A 177 4.55 9.69 -21.79
CA GLU A 177 4.57 10.19 -20.41
C GLU A 177 3.53 9.38 -19.63
N ALA A 178 3.99 8.72 -18.56
CA ALA A 178 3.06 8.07 -17.65
C ALA A 178 1.92 9.04 -17.51
N PRO A 179 0.61 8.65 -17.71
CA PRO A 179 -0.47 9.58 -17.50
C PRO A 179 -0.10 10.28 -16.21
N GLU A 180 0.14 11.61 -16.28
CA GLU A 180 0.60 12.40 -15.14
C GLU A 180 -0.16 11.83 -13.97
N GLU A 181 0.57 11.27 -12.99
CA GLU A 181 -0.09 10.63 -11.82
C GLU A 181 -1.19 11.59 -11.49
N PRO A 182 -2.49 11.17 -11.58
CA PRO A 182 -3.58 12.14 -11.54
C PRO A 182 -3.18 13.05 -10.44
N GLU A 183 -2.87 14.32 -10.75
CA GLU A 183 -2.10 15.30 -9.94
C GLU A 183 -2.44 14.97 -8.52
N VAL A 184 -1.46 14.51 -7.70
CA VAL A 184 -1.75 13.92 -6.36
C VAL A 184 -2.76 14.84 -5.79
N GLU A 185 -4.02 14.37 -5.78
CA GLU A 185 -5.17 15.24 -5.49
C GLU A 185 -4.73 16.04 -4.31
N LYS A 186 -4.50 17.31 -4.52
CA LYS A 186 -3.93 18.32 -3.64
C LYS A 186 -4.08 17.82 -2.22
N LYS A 187 -3.01 17.29 -1.60
CA LYS A 187 -3.05 16.52 -0.35
C LYS A 187 -4.03 17.21 0.54
N MET A 188 -5.22 16.64 0.71
CA MET A 188 -6.29 17.30 1.45
C MET A 188 -5.71 17.69 2.80
N ASP A 189 -5.93 18.91 3.24
CA ASP A 189 -5.37 19.38 4.50
C ASP A 189 -5.70 18.40 5.62
N VAL A 190 -4.68 17.92 6.30
CA VAL A 190 -4.86 16.98 7.41
C VAL A 190 -5.50 17.74 8.56
N LEU A 191 -6.71 17.40 8.94
CA LEU A 191 -7.42 18.00 10.05
C LEU A 191 -6.77 17.63 11.39
N TYR A 192 -6.45 16.34 11.55
CA TYR A 192 -5.75 15.80 12.73
C TYR A 192 -5.27 14.37 12.47
N LYS A 193 -4.40 13.88 13.36
CA LYS A 193 -4.02 12.47 13.41
C LYS A 193 -4.86 11.74 14.45
N ALA A 194 -5.16 10.48 14.15
CA ALA A 194 -5.89 9.61 15.06
C ALA A 194 -5.27 8.21 15.08
N THR A 195 -5.27 7.60 16.26
CA THR A 195 -4.82 6.21 16.44
C THR A 195 -6.03 5.27 16.32
N VAL A 196 -5.86 4.17 15.60
CA VAL A 196 -6.87 3.12 15.50
C VAL A 196 -6.93 2.35 16.82
N VAL A 197 -8.11 2.23 17.39
CA VAL A 197 -8.39 1.51 18.65
C VAL A 197 -9.43 0.40 18.41
N ASP A 198 -9.58 -0.49 19.39
CA ASP A 198 -10.58 -1.58 19.39
C ASP A 198 -10.45 -2.55 18.20
N GLY A 199 -9.21 -2.92 17.87
CA GLY A 199 -8.91 -3.95 16.90
C GLY A 199 -8.63 -3.44 15.49
N MET A 200 -8.68 -4.36 14.52
CA MET A 200 -8.34 -4.07 13.14
C MET A 200 -9.47 -3.34 12.42
N LEU A 201 -9.17 -2.21 11.81
CA LEU A 201 -10.13 -1.33 11.15
C LEU A 201 -10.13 -1.53 9.63
N ASN A 202 -11.33 -1.69 9.05
CA ASN A 202 -11.49 -1.69 7.59
C ASN A 202 -11.51 -0.26 7.05
N MET A 203 -10.60 0.06 6.14
CA MET A 203 -10.69 1.25 5.32
C MET A 203 -11.44 0.90 4.02
N ARG A 204 -12.42 1.71 3.64
CA ARG A 204 -13.38 1.38 2.57
C ARG A 204 -13.41 2.44 1.47
N ALA A 205 -13.86 2.04 0.29
CA ALA A 205 -13.99 2.92 -0.88
C ALA A 205 -15.16 3.93 -0.76
N ALA A 206 -16.07 3.73 0.19
CA ALA A 206 -17.20 4.62 0.45
C ALA A 206 -17.61 4.53 1.93
N PRO A 207 -18.29 5.56 2.50
CA PRO A 207 -18.68 5.61 3.91
C PRO A 207 -19.90 4.73 4.20
N ARG A 208 -19.74 3.43 4.05
CA ARG A 208 -20.75 2.40 4.35
C ARG A 208 -20.11 1.03 4.56
N THR A 209 -20.71 0.22 5.42
CA THR A 209 -20.19 -1.11 5.80
C THR A 209 -20.15 -2.12 4.66
N THR A 210 -20.99 -1.94 3.64
CA THR A 210 -21.05 -2.79 2.44
C THR A 210 -20.09 -2.37 1.33
N ALA A 211 -19.39 -1.23 1.48
CA ALA A 211 -18.41 -0.78 0.49
C ALA A 211 -17.17 -1.67 0.51
N VAL A 212 -16.50 -1.77 -0.65
CA VAL A 212 -15.26 -2.52 -0.81
C VAL A 212 -14.23 -2.06 0.21
N ALA A 213 -13.59 -2.99 0.90
CA ALA A 213 -12.46 -2.70 1.77
C ALA A 213 -11.21 -2.43 0.92
N LEU A 214 -10.64 -1.25 1.04
CA LEU A 214 -9.41 -0.84 0.37
C LEU A 214 -8.17 -1.34 1.12
N ALA A 215 -8.22 -1.26 2.46
CA ALA A 215 -7.14 -1.68 3.33
C ALA A 215 -7.67 -2.15 4.69
N TYR A 216 -6.81 -2.84 5.43
CA TYR A 216 -7.00 -3.18 6.85
C TYR A 216 -5.97 -2.43 7.65
N ILE A 217 -6.41 -1.55 8.55
CA ILE A 217 -5.55 -0.74 9.40
C ILE A 217 -5.43 -1.45 10.75
N PRO A 218 -4.23 -1.82 11.20
CA PRO A 218 -4.06 -2.49 12.48
C PRO A 218 -4.34 -1.55 13.64
N GLU A 219 -4.76 -2.11 14.77
CA GLU A 219 -4.83 -1.41 16.03
C GLU A 219 -3.49 -0.77 16.39
N GLY A 220 -3.51 0.43 16.94
CA GLY A 220 -2.32 1.22 17.25
C GLY A 220 -1.70 1.95 16.06
N ALA A 221 -2.18 1.72 14.83
CA ALA A 221 -1.72 2.48 13.68
C ALA A 221 -2.29 3.91 13.70
N VAL A 222 -1.47 4.87 13.25
CA VAL A 222 -1.87 6.27 13.12
C VAL A 222 -2.36 6.52 11.69
N VAL A 223 -3.52 7.17 11.59
CA VAL A 223 -4.11 7.64 10.33
C VAL A 223 -4.20 9.17 10.31
N GLU A 224 -4.13 9.76 9.14
CA GLU A 224 -4.33 11.20 8.95
C GLU A 224 -5.79 11.44 8.52
N VAL A 225 -6.58 12.07 9.39
CA VAL A 225 -7.97 12.41 9.10
C VAL A 225 -8.01 13.71 8.28
N VAL A 226 -8.62 13.64 7.10
CA VAL A 226 -8.74 14.76 6.16
C VAL A 226 -10.16 15.32 6.08
N ALA A 227 -11.17 14.54 6.46
CA ALA A 227 -12.53 15.01 6.61
C ALA A 227 -13.32 14.15 7.62
N GLU A 228 -14.16 14.78 8.42
CA GLU A 228 -15.26 14.13 9.14
C GLU A 228 -16.47 14.12 8.20
N VAL A 229 -16.81 12.95 7.64
CA VAL A 229 -17.89 12.83 6.64
C VAL A 229 -19.26 12.98 7.30
N ASP A 230 -19.42 12.27 8.40
CA ASP A 230 -20.58 12.34 9.30
C ASP A 230 -20.18 11.84 10.71
N LYS A 231 -21.16 11.63 11.59
CA LYS A 231 -20.91 11.13 12.95
C LYS A 231 -20.31 9.72 13.01
N ASP A 232 -20.50 8.93 11.95
CA ASP A 232 -20.13 7.52 11.89
C ASP A 232 -18.89 7.25 11.01
N TRP A 233 -18.53 8.18 10.10
CA TRP A 233 -17.49 7.97 9.10
C TRP A 233 -16.51 9.13 8.98
N SER A 234 -15.23 8.79 8.96
CA SER A 234 -14.10 9.70 8.68
C SER A 234 -13.41 9.32 7.38
N HIS A 235 -12.95 10.33 6.63
CA HIS A 235 -12.11 10.17 5.45
C HIS A 235 -10.66 10.33 5.86
N VAL A 236 -9.84 9.34 5.59
CA VAL A 236 -8.49 9.24 6.13
C VAL A 236 -7.46 8.85 5.09
N TYR A 237 -6.21 9.32 5.28
CA TYR A 237 -5.03 8.76 4.63
C TYR A 237 -4.38 7.71 5.54
N TYR A 238 -4.06 6.56 4.98
CA TYR A 238 -3.24 5.54 5.58
C TYR A 238 -2.42 4.81 4.51
N ALA A 239 -1.09 4.75 4.69
CA ALA A 239 -0.18 4.11 3.75
C ALA A 239 -0.36 4.59 2.29
N GLU A 240 -0.49 5.92 2.11
CA GLU A 240 -0.70 6.59 0.82
C GLU A 240 -2.05 6.29 0.15
N ILE A 241 -2.98 5.67 0.85
CA ILE A 241 -4.33 5.38 0.37
C ILE A 241 -5.32 6.31 1.06
N LEU A 242 -6.21 6.92 0.28
CA LEU A 242 -7.34 7.67 0.76
C LEU A 242 -8.58 6.77 0.83
N GLY A 243 -9.29 6.77 1.96
CA GLY A 243 -10.48 5.94 2.12
C GLY A 243 -11.29 6.29 3.36
N TYR A 244 -12.38 5.59 3.56
CA TYR A 244 -13.33 5.84 4.62
C TYR A 244 -13.21 4.80 5.73
N VAL A 245 -13.21 5.27 6.97
CA VAL A 245 -13.19 4.41 8.16
C VAL A 245 -14.32 4.78 9.11
N ALA A 246 -14.76 3.83 9.92
CA ALA A 246 -15.76 4.11 10.95
C ALA A 246 -15.14 4.92 12.09
N SER A 247 -15.63 6.12 12.33
CA SER A 247 -15.07 7.12 13.25
C SER A 247 -14.95 6.61 14.70
N LYS A 248 -15.83 5.71 15.13
CA LYS A 248 -15.83 5.13 16.49
C LYS A 248 -14.56 4.34 16.84
N PHE A 249 -13.79 3.93 15.84
CA PHE A 249 -12.52 3.22 16.03
C PHE A 249 -11.30 4.14 15.95
N LEU A 250 -11.51 5.45 15.93
CA LEU A 250 -10.46 6.44 15.89
C LEU A 250 -10.37 7.16 17.23
N GLN A 251 -9.22 7.11 17.87
CA GLN A 251 -8.88 7.94 19.01
C GLN A 251 -8.03 9.12 18.53
N ARG A 252 -8.58 10.32 18.59
CA ARG A 252 -7.86 11.54 18.22
C ARG A 252 -6.62 11.70 19.09
N GLU A 253 -5.47 11.91 18.47
CA GLU A 253 -4.27 12.28 19.20
C GLU A 253 -4.48 13.67 19.78
N ASN A 254 -4.41 13.78 21.10
CA ASN A 254 -4.36 15.07 21.77
C ASN A 254 -2.98 15.69 21.50
N THR A 255 -2.82 16.32 20.35
CA THR A 255 -1.81 17.33 20.21
C THR A 255 -2.27 18.50 21.08
N SER A 256 -1.79 18.55 22.33
CA SER A 256 -1.73 19.82 23.04
C SER A 256 -1.07 20.80 22.07
N PRO A 257 -1.66 21.96 21.79
CA PRO A 257 -0.97 22.93 20.97
C PRO A 257 0.41 23.13 21.61
N GLU A 258 1.46 22.86 20.83
CA GLU A 258 2.81 23.24 21.23
C GLU A 258 2.68 24.70 21.66
N PRO A 259 3.10 25.10 22.88
CA PRO A 259 2.95 26.48 23.30
C PRO A 259 3.63 27.31 22.22
N GLU A 260 2.85 28.15 21.56
CA GLU A 260 3.37 29.14 20.62
C GLU A 260 4.55 29.79 21.34
N LYS A 261 5.75 29.61 20.82
CA LYS A 261 6.91 30.36 21.28
C LYS A 261 6.48 31.82 21.24
N PRO A 262 6.69 32.58 22.30
CA PRO A 262 6.37 34.00 22.27
C PRO A 262 6.94 34.59 20.99
N VAL A 263 6.07 35.13 20.16
CA VAL A 263 6.50 35.90 18.99
C VAL A 263 7.29 37.07 19.58
N GLU A 264 8.62 37.01 19.49
CA GLU A 264 9.43 38.19 19.70
C GLU A 264 8.92 39.22 18.72
N ASP A 265 8.37 40.30 19.27
CA ASP A 265 7.99 41.51 18.55
C ASP A 265 9.26 42.11 17.94
N THR A 266 9.65 41.56 16.78
CA THR A 266 10.66 42.19 15.91
C THR A 266 9.95 43.19 15.01
N THR A 267 9.67 44.36 15.56
CA THR A 267 9.41 45.55 14.76
C THR A 267 10.68 45.96 14.01
N ALA A 268 11.07 45.18 13.02
CA ALA A 268 11.97 45.63 11.98
C ALA A 268 11.14 45.93 10.72
N PRO A 269 11.27 47.09 10.09
CA PRO A 269 10.54 47.38 8.86
C PRO A 269 10.96 46.42 7.79
N VAL A 270 9.99 45.72 7.19
CA VAL A 270 10.23 44.86 6.03
C VAL A 270 10.40 45.77 4.82
N GLU A 271 11.64 46.08 4.46
CA GLU A 271 11.93 46.78 3.23
C GLU A 271 11.60 45.90 2.02
N GLY A 272 10.75 46.41 1.13
CA GLY A 272 10.65 45.88 -0.23
C GLY A 272 9.37 45.15 -0.61
N VAL A 273 8.30 45.15 0.17
CA VAL A 273 7.01 44.56 -0.28
C VAL A 273 6.30 45.53 -1.23
N THR A 274 6.12 45.09 -2.47
CA THR A 274 5.33 45.81 -3.49
C THR A 274 4.04 45.05 -3.75
N VAL A 275 2.91 45.70 -3.55
CA VAL A 275 1.58 45.15 -3.86
C VAL A 275 1.07 45.78 -5.14
N VAL A 276 0.61 44.95 -6.08
CA VAL A 276 -0.05 45.40 -7.31
C VAL A 276 -1.52 45.03 -7.22
N VAL A 277 -2.37 46.01 -7.15
CA VAL A 277 -3.83 45.84 -7.16
C VAL A 277 -4.34 46.09 -8.57
N THR A 278 -5.21 45.22 -9.07
CA THR A 278 -5.90 45.39 -10.36
C THR A 278 -7.38 45.63 -10.10
N ASP A 279 -7.93 46.70 -10.58
CA ASP A 279 -9.35 47.03 -10.44
C ASP A 279 -10.22 46.21 -11.41
N ALA A 280 -11.53 46.26 -11.25
CA ALA A 280 -12.49 45.55 -12.08
C ALA A 280 -12.45 45.96 -13.59
N ASN A 281 -11.80 47.04 -13.93
CA ASN A 281 -11.61 47.54 -15.29
C ASN A 281 -10.25 47.18 -15.88
N GLY A 282 -9.42 46.42 -15.13
CA GLY A 282 -8.11 45.95 -15.55
C GLY A 282 -6.97 46.97 -15.33
N ASN A 283 -7.21 48.10 -14.65
CA ASN A 283 -6.17 49.04 -14.32
C ASN A 283 -5.33 48.52 -13.16
N ARG A 284 -4.00 48.67 -13.27
CA ARG A 284 -3.04 48.18 -12.29
C ARG A 284 -2.44 49.34 -11.49
N PHE A 285 -2.54 49.24 -10.17
CA PHE A 285 -1.98 50.19 -9.22
C PHE A 285 -0.86 49.53 -8.44
N ARG A 286 0.29 50.17 -8.36
CA ARG A 286 1.46 49.65 -7.65
C ARG A 286 1.65 50.41 -6.34
N HIS A 287 1.73 49.71 -5.22
CA HIS A 287 1.99 50.28 -3.90
C HIS A 287 3.28 49.68 -3.35
N GLU A 288 4.25 50.53 -3.04
CA GLU A 288 5.54 50.15 -2.45
C GLU A 288 5.52 50.37 -0.95
N ASN A 289 6.20 49.50 -0.19
CA ASN A 289 6.32 49.56 1.28
C ASN A 289 4.98 49.41 2.03
N VAL A 290 4.16 48.46 1.60
CA VAL A 290 2.87 48.19 2.26
C VAL A 290 3.10 47.39 3.55
N ALA A 291 2.73 47.96 4.70
CA ALA A 291 2.87 47.32 6.02
C ALA A 291 1.67 46.43 6.42
N LYS A 292 0.47 46.68 5.86
CA LYS A 292 -0.75 45.91 6.14
C LYS A 292 -1.75 46.06 4.99
N ILE A 293 -2.47 44.97 4.68
CA ILE A 293 -3.62 44.95 3.78
C ILE A 293 -4.82 44.47 4.57
N GLU A 294 -5.90 45.24 4.61
CA GLU A 294 -7.18 44.83 5.18
C GLU A 294 -8.19 44.72 4.03
N PHE A 295 -9.00 43.65 4.09
CA PHE A 295 -10.10 43.41 3.16
C PHE A 295 -11.42 43.66 3.89
N GLU A 296 -12.31 44.48 3.34
CA GLU A 296 -13.68 44.68 3.83
C GLU A 296 -14.65 43.67 3.17
#